data_462491a5a0dfc829e21cc6a3c1f5241a
#
_entry.id   462491a5a0dfc829e21cc6a3c1f5241a
#
_cell.length_a   1.000
_cell.length_b   1.000
_cell.length_c   1.000
_cell.angle_alpha   90.00
_cell.angle_beta   90.00
_cell.angle_gamma   90.00
#
_symmetry.space_group_name_H-M   'P 1'
#
loop_
_entity.id
_entity.type
_entity.pdbx_description
1 polymer ?
#
loop_
_entity_poly.entity_id
_entity_poly.type
_entity_poly.pdbx_seq_one_letter_code
_entity_poly.pdbx_strand_id
1 'polypeptide(L)'
;MFKDITIGQYFPGETLVHKYDPKLKILTMMIFIVSLFFISSIYMYIPVVIYLLLIIYVTKLPMGLVLRGLKPLRWIILVTFIMNLFFTPGEAKYTLGFLKISQAGIDLAVFMGIRLVLLVLGTSLLTYTTSPIELTDGIESLLRPFRKIGVPSHEIAMMMTIALRFIPTLIEETDKIMKAQMARGADFESGNIVKRAKNLVPLLVPLFINSFRRAEELATAMEARCYKGGDGRTKMNASKIVKKDVIIFVGNIIFFAAIILVSKL
;
A
#
# COMPACT_ATOMS: atom_id res chain seq x y z
N MET A 1 -23.09 -2.86 6.58
CA MET A 1 -22.17 -3.57 5.68
C MET A 1 -20.91 -2.79 5.32
N PHE A 2 -20.94 -1.45 5.25
CA PHE A 2 -19.79 -0.61 4.87
C PHE A 2 -19.10 0.12 6.03
N LYS A 3 -19.46 -0.17 7.29
CA LYS A 3 -18.90 0.53 8.48
C LYS A 3 -17.42 0.28 8.74
N ASP A 4 -16.83 -0.73 8.11
CA ASP A 4 -15.44 -1.14 8.35
C ASP A 4 -14.48 -0.78 7.21
N ILE A 5 -14.93 0.02 6.24
CA ILE A 5 -14.05 0.53 5.18
C ILE A 5 -13.28 1.74 5.73
N THR A 6 -12.19 1.45 6.42
CA THR A 6 -11.22 2.49 6.78
C THR A 6 -10.42 2.86 5.53
N ILE A 7 -10.69 4.05 4.98
CA ILE A 7 -9.94 4.61 3.86
C ILE A 7 -8.56 5.00 4.36
N GLY A 8 -7.58 4.14 4.09
CA GLY A 8 -6.20 4.30 4.54
C GLY A 8 -6.01 3.94 6.03
N GLN A 9 -5.12 3.01 6.29
CA GLN A 9 -4.74 2.63 7.66
C GLN A 9 -3.68 3.60 8.23
N TYR A 10 -3.76 4.88 7.82
CA TYR A 10 -2.84 5.91 8.31
C TYR A 10 -3.02 6.12 9.81
N PHE A 11 -1.92 6.04 10.54
CA PHE A 11 -1.86 6.34 11.97
C PHE A 11 -1.22 7.71 12.16
N PRO A 12 -1.98 8.74 12.57
CA PRO A 12 -1.45 10.10 12.70
C PRO A 12 -0.36 10.15 13.77
N GLY A 13 0.77 10.75 13.43
CA GLY A 13 1.91 10.90 14.32
C GLY A 13 2.82 12.06 13.90
N GLU A 14 3.61 12.58 14.84
CA GLU A 14 4.53 13.69 14.57
C GLU A 14 6.01 13.29 14.60
N THR A 15 6.29 12.01 14.37
CA THR A 15 7.67 11.50 14.42
C THR A 15 8.48 11.90 13.17
N LEU A 16 9.80 11.73 13.24
CA LEU A 16 10.69 11.99 12.09
C LEU A 16 10.26 11.22 10.84
N VAL A 17 9.79 9.98 11.02
CA VAL A 17 9.34 9.15 9.89
C VAL A 17 8.02 9.67 9.30
N HIS A 18 7.10 10.21 10.11
CA HIS A 18 5.87 10.82 9.60
C HIS A 18 6.16 12.09 8.79
N LYS A 19 7.09 12.92 9.27
CA LYS A 19 7.48 14.19 8.63
C LYS A 19 8.43 14.04 7.44
N TYR A 20 8.93 12.82 7.21
CA TYR A 20 9.83 12.51 6.09
C TYR A 20 9.12 12.69 4.75
N ASP A 21 9.80 13.30 3.76
CA ASP A 21 9.21 13.61 2.45
C ASP A 21 8.61 12.38 1.77
N PRO A 22 7.33 12.43 1.32
CA PRO A 22 6.62 11.27 0.76
C PRO A 22 7.29 10.68 -0.48
N LYS A 23 7.90 11.52 -1.34
CA LYS A 23 8.64 11.07 -2.51
C LYS A 23 9.83 10.20 -2.12
N LEU A 24 10.62 10.66 -1.13
CA LEU A 24 11.79 9.94 -0.65
C LEU A 24 11.39 8.68 0.12
N LYS A 25 10.24 8.70 0.83
CA LYS A 25 9.67 7.52 1.48
C LYS A 25 9.35 6.40 0.48
N ILE A 26 8.67 6.75 -0.62
CA ILE A 26 8.33 5.79 -1.68
C ILE A 26 9.61 5.22 -2.29
N LEU A 27 10.61 6.06 -2.60
CA LEU A 27 11.88 5.60 -3.15
C LEU A 27 12.64 4.69 -2.16
N THR A 28 12.70 5.06 -0.88
CA THR A 28 13.30 4.23 0.16
C THR A 28 12.61 2.87 0.25
N MET A 29 11.28 2.86 0.15
CA MET A 29 10.50 1.63 0.16
C MET A 29 10.79 0.75 -1.06
N MET A 30 10.92 1.35 -2.25
CA MET A 30 11.31 0.62 -3.46
C MET A 30 12.70 0.00 -3.33
N ILE A 31 13.67 0.77 -2.80
CA ILE A 31 15.03 0.26 -2.54
C ILE A 31 14.99 -0.89 -1.53
N PHE A 32 14.21 -0.76 -0.47
CA PHE A 32 14.00 -1.81 0.53
C PHE A 32 13.45 -3.10 -0.11
N ILE A 33 12.37 -3.00 -0.90
CA ILE A 33 11.77 -4.15 -1.60
C ILE A 33 12.80 -4.82 -2.50
N VAL A 34 13.47 -4.02 -3.35
CA VAL A 34 14.49 -4.54 -4.28
C VAL A 34 15.64 -5.21 -3.52
N SER A 35 16.12 -4.60 -2.44
CA SER A 35 17.21 -5.15 -1.64
C SER A 35 16.90 -6.53 -1.05
N LEU A 36 15.65 -6.74 -0.60
CA LEU A 36 15.21 -8.05 -0.07
C LEU A 36 15.28 -9.17 -1.09
N PHE A 37 15.10 -8.86 -2.40
CA PHE A 37 15.24 -9.87 -3.45
C PHE A 37 16.70 -10.21 -3.77
N PHE A 38 17.62 -9.28 -3.54
CA PHE A 38 19.05 -9.51 -3.77
C PHE A 38 19.78 -10.18 -2.59
N ILE A 39 19.14 -10.31 -1.43
CA ILE A 39 19.70 -11.03 -0.29
C ILE A 39 19.66 -12.54 -0.56
N SER A 40 20.82 -13.19 -0.48
CA SER A 40 20.99 -14.64 -0.70
C SER A 40 21.24 -15.42 0.59
N SER A 41 21.68 -14.76 1.68
CA SER A 41 22.00 -15.39 2.96
C SER A 41 20.98 -15.06 4.04
N ILE A 42 20.57 -16.06 4.82
CA ILE A 42 19.60 -15.88 5.91
C ILE A 42 20.11 -14.93 7.00
N TYR A 43 21.43 -14.91 7.24
CA TYR A 43 22.05 -14.04 8.24
C TYR A 43 21.91 -12.55 7.88
N MET A 44 21.80 -12.22 6.60
CA MET A 44 21.62 -10.84 6.14
C MET A 44 20.21 -10.27 6.40
N TYR A 45 19.26 -11.10 6.81
CA TYR A 45 17.99 -10.58 7.30
C TYR A 45 18.08 -9.99 8.70
N ILE A 46 19.08 -10.34 9.50
CA ILE A 46 19.26 -9.81 10.87
C ILE A 46 19.36 -8.28 10.86
N PRO A 47 20.29 -7.64 10.10
CA PRO A 47 20.35 -6.18 10.04
C PRO A 47 19.06 -5.54 9.48
N VAL A 48 18.37 -6.21 8.56
CA VAL A 48 17.09 -5.72 8.02
C VAL A 48 15.97 -5.73 9.09
N VAL A 49 15.92 -6.80 9.90
CA VAL A 49 14.99 -6.91 11.03
C VAL A 49 15.28 -5.80 12.05
N ILE A 50 16.55 -5.60 12.40
CA ILE A 50 16.95 -4.53 13.32
C ILE A 50 16.54 -3.16 12.77
N TYR A 51 16.76 -2.90 11.49
CA TYR A 51 16.36 -1.69 10.81
C TYR A 51 14.83 -1.46 10.89
N LEU A 52 14.01 -2.47 10.60
CA LEU A 52 12.55 -2.36 10.71
C LEU A 52 12.10 -2.12 12.15
N LEU A 53 12.68 -2.83 13.13
CA LEU A 53 12.37 -2.63 14.54
C LEU A 53 12.73 -1.22 14.99
N LEU A 54 13.85 -0.67 14.52
CA LEU A 54 14.25 0.71 14.80
C LEU A 54 13.22 1.71 14.22
N ILE A 55 12.77 1.50 12.98
CA ILE A 55 11.72 2.35 12.39
C ILE A 55 10.42 2.25 13.21
N ILE A 56 9.98 1.05 13.58
CA ILE A 56 8.78 0.85 14.41
C ILE A 56 8.92 1.59 15.74
N TYR A 57 10.08 1.49 16.38
CA TYR A 57 10.35 2.19 17.64
C TYR A 57 10.31 3.72 17.48
N VAL A 58 10.96 4.26 16.43
CA VAL A 58 10.98 5.71 16.14
C VAL A 58 9.59 6.22 15.77
N THR A 59 8.77 5.42 15.07
CA THR A 59 7.41 5.80 14.67
C THR A 59 6.42 5.76 15.83
N LYS A 60 6.79 5.13 16.97
CA LYS A 60 5.90 4.90 18.12
C LYS A 60 4.60 4.19 17.74
N LEU A 61 4.63 3.39 16.69
CA LEU A 61 3.46 2.60 16.28
C LEU A 61 3.22 1.46 17.28
N PRO A 62 1.96 1.22 17.67
CA PRO A 62 1.65 0.08 18.54
C PRO A 62 1.94 -1.23 17.79
N MET A 63 2.74 -2.11 18.38
CA MET A 63 3.13 -3.41 17.78
C MET A 63 1.92 -4.23 17.33
N GLY A 64 0.80 -4.15 18.06
CA GLY A 64 -0.45 -4.80 17.69
C GLY A 64 -1.00 -4.33 16.34
N LEU A 65 -0.81 -3.06 15.94
CA LEU A 65 -1.21 -2.54 14.65
C LEU A 65 -0.31 -3.10 13.54
N VAL A 66 1.00 -3.10 13.77
CA VAL A 66 1.99 -3.60 12.81
C VAL A 66 1.76 -5.09 12.51
N LEU A 67 1.51 -5.90 13.54
CA LEU A 67 1.23 -7.32 13.40
C LEU A 67 -0.14 -7.60 12.76
N ARG A 68 -1.11 -6.68 12.89
CA ARG A 68 -2.39 -6.80 12.17
C ARG A 68 -2.21 -6.75 10.66
N GLY A 69 -1.19 -6.06 10.14
CA GLY A 69 -0.84 -6.07 8.72
C GLY A 69 -0.50 -7.46 8.18
N LEU A 70 0.02 -8.36 9.02
CA LEU A 70 0.30 -9.76 8.64
C LEU A 70 -0.95 -10.65 8.61
N LYS A 71 -2.01 -10.28 9.35
CA LYS A 71 -3.20 -11.11 9.52
C LYS A 71 -3.87 -11.56 8.20
N PRO A 72 -4.10 -10.70 7.20
CA PRO A 72 -4.71 -11.11 5.93
C PRO A 72 -3.81 -12.03 5.10
N LEU A 73 -2.48 -11.90 5.25
CA LEU A 73 -1.49 -12.63 4.45
C LEU A 73 -0.97 -13.90 5.12
N ARG A 74 -1.39 -14.18 6.36
CA ARG A 74 -0.95 -15.37 7.11
C ARG A 74 -1.15 -16.67 6.34
N TRP A 75 -2.25 -16.80 5.59
CA TRP A 75 -2.53 -17.99 4.81
C TRP A 75 -1.58 -18.14 3.62
N ILE A 76 -1.27 -17.04 2.94
CA ILE A 76 -0.31 -17.04 1.83
C ILE A 76 1.08 -17.40 2.33
N ILE A 77 1.51 -16.82 3.47
CA ILE A 77 2.81 -17.11 4.10
C ILE A 77 2.85 -18.60 4.49
N LEU A 78 1.79 -19.11 5.12
CA LEU A 78 1.71 -20.51 5.53
C LEU A 78 1.74 -21.46 4.34
N VAL A 79 0.95 -21.20 3.30
CA VAL A 79 0.94 -22.02 2.07
C VAL A 79 2.30 -22.00 1.39
N THR A 80 2.93 -20.83 1.25
CA THR A 80 4.26 -20.71 0.66
C THR A 80 5.31 -21.47 1.47
N PHE A 81 5.22 -21.39 2.80
CA PHE A 81 6.12 -22.14 3.69
C PHE A 81 5.95 -23.66 3.52
N ILE A 82 4.71 -24.16 3.51
CA ILE A 82 4.39 -25.59 3.32
C ILE A 82 4.85 -26.06 1.93
N MET A 83 4.56 -25.27 0.89
CA MET A 83 4.96 -25.63 -0.47
C MET A 83 6.49 -25.74 -0.61
N ASN A 84 7.24 -24.77 -0.10
CA ASN A 84 8.70 -24.85 -0.15
C ASN A 84 9.25 -25.99 0.70
N LEU A 85 8.63 -26.30 1.85
CA LEU A 85 9.07 -27.38 2.74
C LEU A 85 8.98 -28.78 2.09
N PHE A 86 7.88 -29.02 1.35
CA PHE A 86 7.58 -30.37 0.83
C PHE A 86 7.92 -30.54 -0.66
N PHE A 87 7.88 -29.47 -1.45
CA PHE A 87 8.07 -29.58 -2.91
C PHE A 87 9.48 -29.19 -3.38
N THR A 88 10.35 -28.74 -2.46
CA THR A 88 11.75 -28.45 -2.85
C THR A 88 12.54 -29.75 -2.97
N PRO A 89 13.12 -30.06 -4.15
CA PRO A 89 13.93 -31.25 -4.34
C PRO A 89 15.23 -31.15 -3.53
N GLY A 90 15.67 -32.26 -2.94
CA GLY A 90 16.91 -32.34 -2.17
C GLY A 90 17.03 -33.68 -1.43
N GLU A 91 18.17 -33.90 -0.79
CA GLU A 91 18.40 -35.07 0.05
C GLU A 91 17.44 -35.07 1.23
N ALA A 92 16.68 -36.17 1.35
CA ALA A 92 15.66 -36.31 2.40
C ALA A 92 16.34 -36.44 3.78
N LYS A 93 16.19 -35.41 4.62
CA LYS A 93 16.68 -35.44 6.02
C LYS A 93 15.68 -36.15 6.93
N TYR A 94 14.38 -35.98 6.65
CA TYR A 94 13.28 -36.62 7.37
C TYR A 94 12.28 -37.20 6.37
N THR A 95 11.91 -38.46 6.54
CA THR A 95 10.86 -39.13 5.76
C THR A 95 9.67 -39.39 6.66
N LEU A 96 8.56 -38.74 6.38
CA LEU A 96 7.27 -38.94 7.06
C LEU A 96 6.32 -39.64 6.08
N GLY A 97 6.49 -40.96 5.90
CA GLY A 97 5.71 -41.74 4.94
C GLY A 97 5.93 -41.27 3.50
N PHE A 98 4.92 -40.71 2.86
CA PHE A 98 5.00 -40.19 1.48
C PHE A 98 5.65 -38.80 1.36
N LEU A 99 5.83 -38.06 2.47
CA LEU A 99 6.38 -36.72 2.49
C LEU A 99 7.85 -36.77 2.83
N LYS A 100 8.70 -36.28 1.92
CA LYS A 100 10.15 -36.16 2.11
C LYS A 100 10.48 -34.71 2.41
N ILE A 101 11.04 -34.42 3.56
CA ILE A 101 11.50 -33.09 3.94
C ILE A 101 13.00 -33.05 3.71
N SER A 102 13.42 -32.21 2.75
CA SER A 102 14.82 -31.97 2.47
C SER A 102 15.40 -30.83 3.31
N GLN A 103 16.70 -30.86 3.60
CA GLN A 103 17.37 -29.74 4.27
C GLN A 103 17.21 -28.45 3.44
N ALA A 104 17.42 -28.53 2.13
CA ALA A 104 17.23 -27.40 1.22
C ALA A 104 15.78 -26.84 1.25
N GLY A 105 14.77 -27.73 1.45
CA GLY A 105 13.38 -27.32 1.59
C GLY A 105 13.12 -26.52 2.87
N ILE A 106 13.73 -26.96 3.99
CA ILE A 106 13.62 -26.22 5.26
C ILE A 106 14.26 -24.85 5.12
N ASP A 107 15.49 -24.79 4.62
CA ASP A 107 16.22 -23.54 4.46
C ASP A 107 15.49 -22.56 3.54
N LEU A 108 14.96 -23.04 2.42
CA LEU A 108 14.17 -22.24 1.48
C LEU A 108 12.85 -21.79 2.06
N ALA A 109 12.14 -22.66 2.79
CA ALA A 109 10.87 -22.32 3.43
C ALA A 109 11.04 -21.22 4.47
N VAL A 110 12.06 -21.31 5.33
CA VAL A 110 12.37 -20.30 6.34
C VAL A 110 12.81 -19.00 5.66
N PHE A 111 13.71 -19.08 4.68
CA PHE A 111 14.21 -17.93 3.94
C PHE A 111 13.07 -17.14 3.24
N MET A 112 12.21 -17.84 2.52
CA MET A 112 11.06 -17.23 1.85
C MET A 112 10.00 -16.73 2.83
N GLY A 113 9.78 -17.46 3.93
CA GLY A 113 8.86 -17.04 4.99
C GLY A 113 9.29 -15.71 5.62
N ILE A 114 10.56 -15.58 6.01
CA ILE A 114 11.12 -14.34 6.55
C ILE A 114 11.02 -13.22 5.53
N ARG A 115 11.38 -13.47 4.26
CA ARG A 115 11.28 -12.47 3.18
C ARG A 115 9.88 -11.91 3.05
N LEU A 116 8.86 -12.78 2.98
CA LEU A 116 7.46 -12.35 2.86
C LEU A 116 7.01 -11.53 4.08
N VAL A 117 7.37 -11.95 5.29
CA VAL A 117 7.05 -11.21 6.52
C VAL A 117 7.67 -9.81 6.47
N LEU A 118 8.96 -9.70 6.11
CA LEU A 118 9.65 -8.41 6.04
C LEU A 118 9.07 -7.50 4.97
N LEU A 119 8.72 -8.04 3.78
CA LEU A 119 8.04 -7.29 2.71
C LEU A 119 6.72 -6.70 3.21
N VAL A 120 5.91 -7.51 3.87
CA VAL A 120 4.60 -7.07 4.38
C VAL A 120 4.77 -6.03 5.49
N LEU A 121 5.68 -6.25 6.43
CA LEU A 121 5.95 -5.29 7.50
C LEU A 121 6.44 -3.96 6.95
N GLY A 122 7.39 -3.97 6.02
CA GLY A 122 7.93 -2.76 5.42
C GLY A 122 6.86 -1.97 4.66
N THR A 123 6.07 -2.63 3.78
CA THR A 123 4.98 -1.98 3.04
C THR A 123 3.89 -1.43 3.97
N SER A 124 3.56 -2.17 5.04
CA SER A 124 2.60 -1.71 6.05
C SER A 124 3.09 -0.45 6.77
N LEU A 125 4.40 -0.34 7.06
CA LEU A 125 4.98 0.87 7.68
C LEU A 125 4.79 2.11 6.80
N LEU A 126 4.98 1.99 5.48
CA LEU A 126 4.69 3.09 4.56
C LEU A 126 3.24 3.54 4.66
N THR A 127 2.30 2.58 4.65
CA THR A 127 0.86 2.84 4.71
C THR A 127 0.45 3.47 6.06
N TYR A 128 1.03 3.03 7.16
CA TYR A 128 0.72 3.58 8.49
C TYR A 128 1.34 4.96 8.74
N THR A 129 2.46 5.28 8.09
CA THR A 129 3.19 6.53 8.33
C THR A 129 2.96 7.62 7.30
N THR A 130 2.17 7.35 6.25
CA THR A 130 1.95 8.30 5.16
C THR A 130 0.48 8.33 4.80
N SER A 131 -0.12 9.52 4.81
CA SER A 131 -1.52 9.67 4.44
C SER A 131 -1.73 9.42 2.94
N PRO A 132 -2.93 8.98 2.50
CA PRO A 132 -3.22 8.77 1.09
C PRO A 132 -2.99 10.02 0.22
N ILE A 133 -3.24 11.21 0.77
CA ILE A 133 -3.02 12.50 0.06
C ILE A 133 -1.51 12.74 -0.10
N GLU A 134 -0.70 12.53 0.94
CA GLU A 134 0.75 12.64 0.85
C GLU A 134 1.35 11.63 -0.13
N LEU A 135 0.82 10.39 -0.16
CA LEU A 135 1.25 9.39 -1.15
C LEU A 135 0.96 9.88 -2.57
N THR A 136 -0.20 10.49 -2.80
CA THR A 136 -0.54 11.08 -4.11
C THR A 136 0.44 12.17 -4.51
N ASP A 137 0.81 13.06 -3.59
CA ASP A 137 1.80 14.11 -3.81
C ASP A 137 3.20 13.54 -4.09
N GLY A 138 3.58 12.47 -3.38
CA GLY A 138 4.81 11.73 -3.61
C GLY A 138 4.86 11.12 -5.02
N ILE A 139 3.78 10.49 -5.45
CA ILE A 139 3.63 9.89 -6.79
C ILE A 139 3.71 10.98 -7.87
N GLU A 140 3.01 12.10 -7.70
CA GLU A 140 3.11 13.23 -8.64
C GLU A 140 4.55 13.70 -8.80
N SER A 141 5.26 13.86 -7.67
CA SER A 141 6.66 14.31 -7.66
C SER A 141 7.58 13.31 -8.35
N LEU A 142 7.29 12.00 -8.25
CA LEU A 142 8.03 10.93 -8.94
C LEU A 142 7.72 10.89 -10.44
N LEU A 143 6.46 11.16 -10.83
CA LEU A 143 6.04 11.17 -12.23
C LEU A 143 6.43 12.46 -12.96
N ARG A 144 6.72 13.54 -12.25
CA ARG A 144 7.07 14.85 -12.83
C ARG A 144 8.19 14.80 -13.88
N PRO A 145 9.30 14.04 -13.72
CA PRO A 145 10.33 13.93 -14.75
C PRO A 145 9.81 13.32 -16.06
N PHE A 146 8.82 12.42 -15.98
CA PHE A 146 8.23 11.73 -17.12
C PHE A 146 7.25 12.61 -17.92
N ARG A 147 6.95 13.82 -17.45
CA ARG A 147 6.17 14.80 -18.19
C ARG A 147 6.81 15.14 -19.55
N LYS A 148 8.14 15.07 -19.64
CA LYS A 148 8.87 15.26 -20.91
C LYS A 148 8.55 14.19 -21.96
N ILE A 149 8.04 13.04 -21.55
CA ILE A 149 7.67 11.89 -22.39
C ILE A 149 6.14 11.85 -22.62
N GLY A 150 5.40 12.91 -22.19
CA GLY A 150 3.95 13.00 -22.36
C GLY A 150 3.10 12.46 -21.21
N VAL A 151 3.70 12.08 -20.06
CA VAL A 151 2.93 11.61 -18.90
C VAL A 151 2.25 12.80 -18.21
N PRO A 152 0.91 12.85 -18.09
CA PRO A 152 0.16 13.93 -17.46
C PRO A 152 0.19 13.79 -15.92
N SER A 153 1.38 13.99 -15.32
CA SER A 153 1.61 13.70 -13.90
C SER A 153 0.73 14.53 -12.96
N HIS A 154 0.45 15.79 -13.34
CA HIS A 154 -0.39 16.67 -12.53
C HIS A 154 -1.87 16.24 -12.60
N GLU A 155 -2.36 15.93 -13.79
CA GLU A 155 -3.74 15.49 -14.02
C GLU A 155 -4.00 14.16 -13.28
N ILE A 156 -3.06 13.22 -13.32
CA ILE A 156 -3.16 11.96 -12.58
C ILE A 156 -3.27 12.24 -11.07
N ALA A 157 -2.41 13.08 -10.52
CA ALA A 157 -2.43 13.40 -9.09
C ALA A 157 -3.71 14.13 -8.69
N MET A 158 -4.21 15.03 -9.54
CA MET A 158 -5.47 15.72 -9.32
C MET A 158 -6.64 14.74 -9.32
N MET A 159 -6.72 13.82 -10.30
CA MET A 159 -7.75 12.78 -10.34
C MET A 159 -7.71 11.92 -9.08
N MET A 160 -6.52 11.49 -8.62
CA MET A 160 -6.35 10.72 -7.38
C MET A 160 -6.84 11.50 -6.16
N THR A 161 -6.48 12.78 -6.06
CA THR A 161 -6.89 13.64 -4.93
C THR A 161 -8.40 13.85 -4.91
N ILE A 162 -9.03 14.08 -6.07
CA ILE A 162 -10.50 14.20 -6.20
C ILE A 162 -11.16 12.88 -5.82
N ALA A 163 -10.65 11.74 -6.32
CA ALA A 163 -11.18 10.43 -5.99
C ALA A 163 -11.12 10.16 -4.48
N LEU A 164 -9.96 10.38 -3.83
CA LEU A 164 -9.79 10.19 -2.39
C LEU A 164 -10.75 11.07 -1.58
N ARG A 165 -11.08 12.25 -2.06
CA ARG A 165 -12.03 13.17 -1.42
C ARG A 165 -13.47 12.69 -1.57
N PHE A 166 -13.82 12.11 -2.73
CA PHE A 166 -15.19 11.68 -3.01
C PHE A 166 -15.53 10.30 -2.46
N ILE A 167 -14.54 9.42 -2.24
CA ILE A 167 -14.78 8.07 -1.70
C ILE A 167 -15.62 8.10 -0.41
N PRO A 168 -15.31 8.89 0.64
CA PRO A 168 -16.15 8.94 1.85
C PRO A 168 -17.58 9.34 1.55
N THR A 169 -17.75 10.35 0.72
CA THR A 169 -19.09 10.87 0.35
C THR A 169 -19.89 9.84 -0.44
N LEU A 170 -19.24 9.10 -1.36
CA LEU A 170 -19.88 8.03 -2.13
C LEU A 170 -20.29 6.85 -1.23
N ILE A 171 -19.51 6.52 -0.20
CA ILE A 171 -19.85 5.49 0.78
C ILE A 171 -21.10 5.90 1.56
N GLU A 172 -21.15 7.14 2.06
CA GLU A 172 -22.33 7.66 2.76
C GLU A 172 -23.57 7.69 1.88
N GLU A 173 -23.41 8.08 0.62
CA GLU A 173 -24.49 8.10 -0.36
C GLU A 173 -24.98 6.71 -0.70
N THR A 174 -24.07 5.76 -0.86
CA THR A 174 -24.39 4.34 -1.05
C THR A 174 -25.23 3.80 0.10
N ASP A 175 -24.85 4.11 1.35
CA ASP A 175 -25.62 3.72 2.54
C ASP A 175 -27.03 4.33 2.56
N LYS A 176 -27.16 5.60 2.15
CA LYS A 176 -28.48 6.28 2.07
C LYS A 176 -29.37 5.64 1.00
N ILE A 177 -28.82 5.42 -0.21
CA ILE A 177 -29.56 4.79 -1.31
C ILE A 177 -29.95 3.36 -0.92
N MET A 178 -29.04 2.60 -0.33
CA MET A 178 -29.30 1.22 0.11
C MET A 178 -30.46 1.16 1.11
N LYS A 179 -30.46 2.02 2.13
CA LYS A 179 -31.56 2.11 3.11
C LYS A 179 -32.88 2.48 2.45
N ALA A 180 -32.86 3.42 1.51
CA ALA A 180 -34.07 3.81 0.78
C ALA A 180 -34.59 2.66 -0.09
N GLN A 181 -33.77 1.90 -0.74
CA GLN A 181 -34.17 0.75 -1.55
C GLN A 181 -34.64 -0.42 -0.69
N MET A 182 -34.03 -0.67 0.47
CA MET A 182 -34.55 -1.66 1.43
C MET A 182 -35.95 -1.29 1.95
N ALA A 183 -36.20 -0.02 2.22
CA ALA A 183 -37.54 0.47 2.59
C ALA A 183 -38.58 0.26 1.47
N ARG A 184 -38.14 0.16 0.22
CA ARG A 184 -38.98 -0.18 -0.96
C ARG A 184 -39.09 -1.69 -1.21
N GLY A 185 -38.56 -2.53 -0.30
CA GLY A 185 -38.61 -3.98 -0.41
C GLY A 185 -37.46 -4.59 -1.21
N ALA A 186 -36.40 -3.86 -1.52
CA ALA A 186 -35.19 -4.43 -2.13
C ALA A 186 -34.46 -5.29 -1.11
N ASP A 187 -34.08 -6.49 -1.55
CA ASP A 187 -33.30 -7.44 -0.75
C ASP A 187 -31.92 -7.64 -1.39
N PHE A 188 -30.86 -7.22 -0.68
CA PHE A 188 -29.47 -7.28 -1.14
C PHE A 188 -28.72 -8.51 -0.63
N GLU A 189 -29.31 -9.29 0.29
CA GLU A 189 -28.62 -10.37 1.00
C GLU A 189 -29.08 -11.75 0.55
N SER A 190 -30.35 -11.92 0.16
CA SER A 190 -30.92 -13.22 -0.18
C SER A 190 -30.80 -13.58 -1.66
N GLY A 191 -30.72 -14.87 -1.96
CA GLY A 191 -30.78 -15.41 -3.31
C GLY A 191 -29.42 -15.78 -3.92
N ASN A 192 -29.51 -16.31 -5.15
CA ASN A 192 -28.34 -16.74 -5.93
C ASN A 192 -27.50 -15.53 -6.38
N ILE A 193 -26.21 -15.74 -6.72
CA ILE A 193 -25.25 -14.70 -7.12
C ILE A 193 -25.82 -13.79 -8.23
N VAL A 194 -26.50 -14.38 -9.22
CA VAL A 194 -27.12 -13.63 -10.34
C VAL A 194 -28.28 -12.73 -9.83
N LYS A 195 -29.09 -13.21 -8.88
CA LYS A 195 -30.18 -12.43 -8.30
C LYS A 195 -29.63 -11.29 -7.46
N ARG A 196 -28.58 -11.52 -6.68
CA ARG A 196 -27.88 -10.47 -5.92
C ARG A 196 -27.31 -9.40 -6.82
N ALA A 197 -26.66 -9.78 -7.94
CA ALA A 197 -26.15 -8.84 -8.92
C ALA A 197 -27.26 -7.96 -9.55
N LYS A 198 -28.41 -8.55 -9.88
CA LYS A 198 -29.57 -7.78 -10.37
C LYS A 198 -30.12 -6.82 -9.31
N ASN A 199 -30.15 -7.23 -8.06
CA ASN A 199 -30.64 -6.40 -6.95
C ASN A 199 -29.70 -5.20 -6.65
N LEU A 200 -28.43 -5.23 -7.09
CA LEU A 200 -27.52 -4.08 -6.99
C LEU A 200 -27.77 -3.00 -8.04
N VAL A 201 -28.45 -3.29 -9.15
CA VAL A 201 -28.72 -2.30 -10.22
C VAL A 201 -29.47 -1.07 -9.71
N PRO A 202 -30.56 -1.19 -8.89
CA PRO A 202 -31.26 -0.05 -8.31
C PRO A 202 -30.39 0.82 -7.38
N LEU A 203 -29.27 0.28 -6.89
CA LEU A 203 -28.27 1.02 -6.10
C LEU A 203 -27.28 1.72 -7.02
N LEU A 204 -26.79 1.01 -8.05
CA LEU A 204 -25.71 1.50 -8.93
C LEU A 204 -26.19 2.66 -9.81
N VAL A 205 -27.40 2.59 -10.37
CA VAL A 205 -27.90 3.61 -11.31
C VAL A 205 -27.99 5.00 -10.65
N PRO A 206 -28.66 5.18 -9.49
CA PRO A 206 -28.68 6.48 -8.81
C PRO A 206 -27.29 6.96 -8.39
N LEU A 207 -26.44 6.05 -7.91
CA LEU A 207 -25.08 6.39 -7.51
C LEU A 207 -24.25 6.92 -8.69
N PHE A 208 -24.41 6.30 -9.87
CA PHE A 208 -23.73 6.73 -11.10
C PHE A 208 -24.21 8.12 -11.53
N ILE A 209 -25.52 8.35 -11.58
CA ILE A 209 -26.12 9.64 -11.96
C ILE A 209 -25.64 10.75 -11.02
N ASN A 210 -25.66 10.51 -9.72
CA ASN A 210 -25.19 11.49 -8.73
C ASN A 210 -23.68 11.75 -8.84
N SER A 211 -22.88 10.72 -9.15
CA SER A 211 -21.44 10.88 -9.37
C SER A 211 -21.14 11.75 -10.58
N PHE A 212 -21.87 11.56 -11.70
CA PHE A 212 -21.74 12.42 -12.88
C PHE A 212 -22.15 13.86 -12.62
N ARG A 213 -23.29 14.07 -11.93
CA ARG A 213 -23.71 15.42 -11.54
C ARG A 213 -22.64 16.14 -10.72
N ARG A 214 -22.05 15.47 -9.74
CA ARG A 214 -20.96 16.03 -8.93
C ARG A 214 -19.71 16.34 -9.75
N ALA A 215 -19.37 15.46 -10.71
CA ALA A 215 -18.24 15.70 -11.60
C ALA A 215 -18.48 16.94 -12.47
N GLU A 216 -19.70 17.13 -12.98
CA GLU A 216 -20.11 18.30 -13.77
C GLU A 216 -20.08 19.58 -12.93
N GLU A 217 -20.65 19.55 -11.71
CA GLU A 217 -20.59 20.66 -10.76
C GLU A 217 -19.17 21.07 -10.42
N LEU A 218 -18.28 20.07 -10.20
CA LEU A 218 -16.87 20.31 -9.94
C LEU A 218 -16.17 20.91 -11.17
N ALA A 219 -16.42 20.37 -12.36
CA ALA A 219 -15.83 20.89 -13.60
C ALA A 219 -16.23 22.35 -13.81
N THR A 220 -17.53 22.67 -13.70
CA THR A 220 -18.06 24.04 -13.79
C THR A 220 -17.40 24.97 -12.77
N ALA A 221 -17.27 24.52 -11.52
CA ALA A 221 -16.60 25.29 -10.48
C ALA A 221 -15.12 25.52 -10.76
N MET A 222 -14.43 24.55 -11.38
CA MET A 222 -13.03 24.69 -11.79
C MET A 222 -12.87 25.66 -12.97
N GLU A 223 -13.76 25.59 -13.95
CA GLU A 223 -13.81 26.53 -15.07
C GLU A 223 -14.06 27.98 -14.59
N ALA A 224 -15.04 28.17 -13.70
CA ALA A 224 -15.34 29.47 -13.08
C ALA A 224 -14.13 30.05 -12.30
N ARG A 225 -13.22 29.20 -11.82
CA ARG A 225 -11.95 29.59 -11.19
C ARG A 225 -10.78 29.67 -12.16
N CYS A 226 -11.05 29.71 -13.46
CA CYS A 226 -10.07 29.79 -14.53
C CYS A 226 -9.01 28.66 -14.48
N TYR A 227 -9.42 27.44 -14.18
CA TYR A 227 -8.51 26.30 -14.22
C TYR A 227 -8.06 26.02 -15.65
N LYS A 228 -6.75 26.07 -15.91
CA LYS A 228 -6.11 25.83 -17.22
C LYS A 228 -5.08 24.69 -17.23
N GLY A 229 -5.30 23.68 -16.37
CA GLY A 229 -4.35 22.57 -16.24
C GLY A 229 -3.23 22.81 -15.23
N GLY A 230 -2.15 22.03 -15.31
CA GLY A 230 -1.06 22.01 -14.35
C GLY A 230 0.05 23.05 -14.57
N ASP A 231 0.02 23.78 -15.69
CA ASP A 231 1.10 24.72 -16.03
C ASP A 231 1.01 26.01 -15.22
N GLY A 232 2.17 26.43 -14.67
CA GLY A 232 2.27 27.67 -13.90
C GLY A 232 1.64 27.65 -12.51
N ARG A 233 1.12 26.49 -12.02
CA ARG A 233 0.51 26.39 -10.69
C ARG A 233 1.53 26.12 -9.60
N THR A 234 1.28 26.72 -8.43
CA THR A 234 1.99 26.46 -7.19
C THR A 234 1.09 25.62 -6.26
N LYS A 235 1.70 24.75 -5.46
CA LYS A 235 0.98 24.00 -4.41
C LYS A 235 0.93 24.83 -3.14
N MET A 236 -0.25 24.90 -2.52
CA MET A 236 -0.46 25.58 -1.24
C MET A 236 0.36 24.91 -0.11
N ASN A 237 0.33 23.57 -0.06
CA ASN A 237 1.10 22.76 0.88
C ASN A 237 2.14 21.94 0.13
N ALA A 238 3.14 22.61 -0.47
CA ALA A 238 4.23 21.90 -1.11
C ALA A 238 5.14 21.25 -0.07
N SER A 239 5.30 19.92 -0.14
CA SER A 239 6.36 19.24 0.60
C SER A 239 7.72 19.79 0.13
N LYS A 240 8.53 20.28 1.06
CA LYS A 240 9.88 20.79 0.79
C LYS A 240 10.87 19.76 1.31
N ILE A 241 11.66 19.20 0.40
CA ILE A 241 12.76 18.31 0.78
C ILE A 241 13.75 19.10 1.63
N VAL A 242 13.91 18.68 2.88
CA VAL A 242 14.86 19.28 3.82
C VAL A 242 16.19 18.53 3.72
N LYS A 243 17.31 19.19 4.04
CA LYS A 243 18.65 18.56 4.05
C LYS A 243 18.68 17.25 4.88
N LYS A 244 17.90 17.19 5.97
CA LYS A 244 17.75 16.00 6.80
C LYS A 244 17.17 14.80 6.03
N ASP A 245 16.20 15.06 5.16
CA ASP A 245 15.55 14.00 4.37
C ASP A 245 16.53 13.38 3.37
N VAL A 246 17.37 14.22 2.76
CA VAL A 246 18.41 13.76 1.83
C VAL A 246 19.46 12.91 2.58
N ILE A 247 19.88 13.32 3.77
CA ILE A 247 20.85 12.56 4.58
C ILE A 247 20.27 11.18 4.95
N ILE A 248 19.01 11.13 5.39
CA ILE A 248 18.31 9.88 5.71
C ILE A 248 18.23 8.99 4.47
N PHE A 249 17.87 9.57 3.32
CA PHE A 249 17.76 8.82 2.06
C PHE A 249 19.09 8.23 1.61
N VAL A 250 20.17 9.02 1.60
CA VAL A 250 21.52 8.56 1.26
C VAL A 250 21.99 7.49 2.25
N GLY A 251 21.74 7.68 3.55
CA GLY A 251 22.04 6.67 4.57
C GLY A 251 21.32 5.34 4.30
N ASN A 252 20.07 5.36 3.90
CA ASN A 252 19.31 4.16 3.51
C ASN A 252 19.91 3.47 2.27
N ILE A 253 20.30 4.25 1.23
CA ILE A 253 20.95 3.69 0.04
C ILE A 253 22.24 2.98 0.43
N ILE A 254 23.10 3.62 1.21
CA ILE A 254 24.38 3.05 1.65
C ILE A 254 24.14 1.79 2.48
N PHE A 255 23.17 1.80 3.40
CA PHE A 255 22.84 0.66 4.25
C PHE A 255 22.40 -0.55 3.42
N PHE A 256 21.44 -0.38 2.51
CA PHE A 256 20.95 -1.48 1.68
C PHE A 256 21.98 -1.93 0.64
N ALA A 257 22.78 -1.01 0.07
CA ALA A 257 23.88 -1.37 -0.82
C ALA A 257 24.94 -2.20 -0.08
N ALA A 258 25.29 -1.84 1.15
CA ALA A 258 26.22 -2.62 1.97
C ALA A 258 25.71 -4.04 2.25
N ILE A 259 24.39 -4.19 2.59
CA ILE A 259 23.78 -5.50 2.80
C ILE A 259 23.87 -6.36 1.53
N ILE A 260 23.55 -5.78 0.36
CA ILE A 260 23.62 -6.51 -0.92
C ILE A 260 25.05 -6.94 -1.25
N LEU A 261 26.03 -6.05 -1.02
CA LEU A 261 27.44 -6.35 -1.28
C LEU A 261 27.95 -7.50 -0.39
N VAL A 262 27.68 -7.41 0.92
CA VAL A 262 28.07 -8.45 1.89
C VAL A 262 27.34 -9.77 1.64
N SER A 263 26.11 -9.73 1.14
CA SER A 263 25.33 -10.95 0.80
C SER A 263 25.87 -11.70 -0.40
N LYS A 264 26.70 -11.06 -1.24
CA LYS A 264 27.32 -11.67 -2.44
C LYS A 264 28.76 -12.15 -2.19
N LEU A 265 29.38 -11.67 -1.12
CA LEU A 265 30.70 -12.14 -0.63
C LEU A 265 30.54 -13.42 0.18
#